data_4c2586c178dd66095f875bf32bdc1b11
#
_entry.id   4c2586c178dd66095f875bf32bdc1b11
#
_cell.length_a   1.000
_cell.length_b   1.000
_cell.length_c   1.000
_cell.angle_alpha   90.00
_cell.angle_beta   90.00
_cell.angle_gamma   90.00
#
_symmetry.space_group_name_H-M   'P 1'
#
loop_
_entity.id
_entity.type
_entity.pdbx_description
1 polymer ?
#
loop_
_entity_poly.entity_id
_entity_poly.type
_entity_poly.pdbx_seq_one_letter_code
_entity_poly.pdbx_strand_id
1 'polypeptide(L)'
;AHHPLQNSWVSPKKSSQHAYNPQKASEILAKAGWQKNAKGILEKNGVELKFDLYAMSNDPLRVALVKLLSSEFGKIGIKTQVFAKPAGSFDYSKVDSFLVGWGTPYDPDLHTYRVFESTQDKVWNFGHYKNTKVDEALKKARSTLDEKKRKAHYAEFISALNEEPPFLFLVYLDFPLVYNKDIKGIKPQILGHHGVGFSWNAWQWSK
;
A
#
# COMPACT_ATOMS: atom_id res chain seq x y z
N ALA A 1 8.04 2.05 -1.99
CA ALA A 1 7.39 0.75 -2.19
C ALA A 1 6.72 0.69 -3.56
N HIS A 2 6.46 -0.51 -4.08
CA HIS A 2 5.98 -0.66 -5.46
C HIS A 2 4.84 -1.67 -5.60
N HIS A 3 4.63 -2.50 -4.59
CA HIS A 3 3.56 -3.50 -4.54
C HIS A 3 3.46 -4.10 -3.12
N PRO A 4 2.37 -4.82 -2.78
CA PRO A 4 2.13 -5.28 -1.42
C PRO A 4 2.93 -6.53 -0.99
N LEU A 5 3.70 -7.15 -1.88
CA LEU A 5 4.32 -8.48 -1.68
C LEU A 5 5.85 -8.44 -1.55
N GLN A 6 6.44 -7.35 -1.08
CA GLN A 6 7.88 -7.32 -0.84
C GLN A 6 8.29 -8.43 0.13
N ASN A 7 9.44 -9.03 -0.16
CA ASN A 7 10.03 -10.13 0.61
C ASN A 7 9.19 -11.42 0.67
N SER A 8 8.04 -11.46 0.00
CA SER A 8 7.31 -12.72 -0.21
C SER A 8 8.03 -13.57 -1.27
N TRP A 9 7.91 -14.89 -1.16
CA TRP A 9 8.47 -15.83 -2.13
C TRP A 9 7.91 -15.67 -3.55
N VAL A 10 6.73 -15.05 -3.69
CA VAL A 10 6.11 -14.71 -4.98
C VAL A 10 6.49 -13.33 -5.51
N SER A 11 7.27 -12.56 -4.77
CA SER A 11 7.68 -11.22 -5.21
C SER A 11 8.48 -11.29 -6.51
N PRO A 12 8.09 -10.58 -7.57
CA PRO A 12 8.84 -10.56 -8.81
C PRO A 12 10.19 -9.86 -8.62
N LYS A 13 11.23 -10.35 -9.28
CA LYS A 13 12.57 -9.73 -9.26
C LYS A 13 12.58 -8.32 -9.87
N LYS A 14 11.68 -8.07 -10.81
CA LYS A 14 11.47 -6.78 -11.46
C LYS A 14 9.99 -6.49 -11.52
N SER A 15 9.57 -5.29 -11.16
CA SER A 15 8.22 -4.77 -11.35
C SER A 15 8.30 -3.40 -12.00
N SER A 16 7.25 -3.00 -12.71
CA SER A 16 7.11 -1.63 -13.18
C SER A 16 7.07 -0.69 -11.98
N GLN A 17 7.77 0.43 -12.08
CA GLN A 17 7.90 1.38 -10.98
C GLN A 17 7.66 2.78 -11.51
N HIS A 18 6.92 3.58 -10.74
CA HIS A 18 6.82 5.01 -10.97
C HIS A 18 7.86 5.70 -10.09
N ALA A 19 8.91 6.26 -10.71
CA ALA A 19 9.86 7.09 -9.98
C ALA A 19 9.18 8.37 -9.46
N TYR A 20 9.66 8.88 -8.32
CA TYR A 20 9.24 10.19 -7.83
C TYR A 20 9.61 11.27 -8.89
N ASN A 21 8.59 11.87 -9.47
CA ASN A 21 8.77 12.88 -10.52
C ASN A 21 7.59 13.87 -10.52
N PRO A 22 7.64 14.93 -9.69
CA PRO A 22 6.58 15.94 -9.61
C PRO A 22 6.33 16.66 -10.92
N GLN A 23 7.38 16.88 -11.74
CA GLN A 23 7.25 17.50 -13.04
C GLN A 23 6.40 16.62 -13.97
N LYS A 24 6.71 15.33 -14.05
CA LYS A 24 5.93 14.37 -14.82
C LYS A 24 4.48 14.27 -14.37
N ALA A 25 4.25 14.31 -13.05
CA ALA A 25 2.91 14.35 -12.48
C ALA A 25 2.15 15.59 -12.93
N SER A 26 2.78 16.77 -12.90
CA SER A 26 2.19 18.02 -13.38
C SER A 26 1.87 17.97 -14.88
N GLU A 27 2.73 17.38 -15.71
CA GLU A 27 2.49 17.20 -17.14
C GLU A 27 1.27 16.29 -17.41
N ILE A 28 1.15 15.18 -16.64
CA ILE A 28 0.02 14.25 -16.77
C ILE A 28 -1.28 14.95 -16.39
N LEU A 29 -1.30 15.70 -15.30
CA LEU A 29 -2.45 16.46 -14.84
C LEU A 29 -2.86 17.54 -15.85
N ALA A 30 -1.87 18.27 -16.40
CA ALA A 30 -2.13 19.27 -17.44
C ALA A 30 -2.73 18.64 -18.71
N LYS A 31 -2.20 17.52 -19.18
CA LYS A 31 -2.75 16.75 -20.31
C LYS A 31 -4.17 16.26 -20.06
N ALA A 32 -4.51 15.98 -18.80
CA ALA A 32 -5.86 15.61 -18.39
C ALA A 32 -6.80 16.81 -18.21
N GLY A 33 -6.34 18.03 -18.50
CA GLY A 33 -7.13 19.26 -18.48
C GLY A 33 -7.14 20.00 -17.13
N TRP A 34 -6.28 19.63 -16.19
CA TRP A 34 -6.12 20.35 -14.93
C TRP A 34 -5.19 21.55 -15.10
N GLN A 35 -5.61 22.73 -14.65
CA GLN A 35 -4.84 23.98 -14.71
C GLN A 35 -4.84 24.67 -13.36
N LYS A 36 -3.77 25.40 -13.04
CA LYS A 36 -3.71 26.16 -11.77
C LYS A 36 -4.62 27.39 -11.86
N ASN A 37 -5.50 27.55 -10.88
CA ASN A 37 -6.31 28.75 -10.70
C ASN A 37 -5.47 29.89 -10.06
N ALA A 38 -6.09 31.05 -9.80
CA ALA A 38 -5.44 32.21 -9.19
C ALA A 38 -4.84 31.95 -7.80
N LYS A 39 -5.28 30.89 -7.11
CA LYS A 39 -4.75 30.44 -5.82
C LYS A 39 -3.62 29.43 -5.95
N GLY A 40 -3.21 29.06 -7.17
CA GLY A 40 -2.21 28.03 -7.42
C GLY A 40 -2.72 26.60 -7.25
N ILE A 41 -4.03 26.41 -7.09
CA ILE A 41 -4.67 25.10 -6.93
C ILE A 41 -5.09 24.59 -8.30
N LEU A 42 -4.86 23.30 -8.57
CA LEU A 42 -5.33 22.68 -9.81
C LEU A 42 -6.86 22.67 -9.86
N GLU A 43 -7.41 23.11 -10.98
CA GLU A 43 -8.84 23.20 -11.22
C GLU A 43 -9.17 22.69 -12.63
N LYS A 44 -10.30 22.02 -12.77
CA LYS A 44 -10.87 21.57 -14.05
C LYS A 44 -12.38 21.76 -14.03
N ASN A 45 -12.91 22.44 -15.04
CA ASN A 45 -14.35 22.75 -15.17
C ASN A 45 -14.95 23.43 -13.91
N GLY A 46 -14.20 24.33 -13.27
CA GLY A 46 -14.63 25.04 -12.06
C GLY A 46 -14.52 24.21 -10.75
N VAL A 47 -13.95 23.00 -10.81
CA VAL A 47 -13.78 22.13 -9.64
C VAL A 47 -12.31 22.05 -9.27
N GLU A 48 -11.96 22.46 -8.04
CA GLU A 48 -10.61 22.32 -7.49
C GLU A 48 -10.25 20.84 -7.26
N LEU A 49 -9.02 20.47 -7.60
CA LEU A 49 -8.46 19.14 -7.24
C LEU A 49 -8.11 19.14 -5.76
N LYS A 50 -9.03 18.63 -4.98
CA LYS A 50 -8.89 18.52 -3.52
C LYS A 50 -9.39 17.20 -3.01
N PHE A 51 -8.78 16.70 -1.94
CA PHE A 51 -9.23 15.51 -1.21
C PHE A 51 -8.67 15.49 0.22
N ASP A 52 -9.29 14.67 1.06
CA ASP A 52 -8.92 14.51 2.44
C ASP A 52 -7.97 13.33 2.65
N LEU A 53 -6.96 13.53 3.50
CA LEU A 53 -5.97 12.51 3.89
C LEU A 53 -6.19 12.11 5.35
N TYR A 54 -6.59 10.87 5.57
CA TYR A 54 -6.83 10.33 6.90
C TYR A 54 -5.68 9.46 7.40
N ALA A 55 -5.36 9.58 8.69
CA ALA A 55 -4.45 8.69 9.40
C ALA A 55 -4.97 8.41 10.80
N MET A 56 -4.61 7.25 11.36
CA MET A 56 -4.88 6.94 12.77
C MET A 56 -4.02 7.81 13.68
N SER A 57 -4.63 8.54 14.63
CA SER A 57 -3.93 9.49 15.52
C SER A 57 -2.99 8.81 16.51
N ASN A 58 -3.19 7.54 16.82
CA ASN A 58 -2.33 6.74 17.69
C ASN A 58 -1.08 6.17 17.00
N ASP A 59 -0.88 6.48 15.73
CA ASP A 59 0.32 6.10 14.96
C ASP A 59 1.07 7.36 14.49
N PRO A 60 2.06 7.84 15.26
CA PRO A 60 2.79 9.08 14.94
C PRO A 60 3.50 9.04 13.59
N LEU A 61 3.98 7.86 13.17
CA LEU A 61 4.62 7.70 11.86
C LEU A 61 3.62 7.93 10.72
N ARG A 62 2.43 7.34 10.82
CA ARG A 62 1.39 7.55 9.80
C ARG A 62 0.95 9.02 9.75
N VAL A 63 0.81 9.66 10.91
CA VAL A 63 0.49 11.10 10.97
C VAL A 63 1.58 11.94 10.30
N ALA A 64 2.86 11.63 10.53
CA ALA A 64 3.97 12.32 9.88
C ALA A 64 3.96 12.10 8.36
N LEU A 65 3.71 10.87 7.90
CA LEU A 65 3.65 10.53 6.47
C LEU A 65 2.51 11.24 5.75
N VAL A 66 1.30 11.32 6.30
CA VAL A 66 0.20 12.05 5.62
C VAL A 66 0.45 13.54 5.57
N LYS A 67 1.11 14.14 6.58
CA LYS A 67 1.55 15.54 6.53
C LYS A 67 2.59 15.77 5.44
N LEU A 68 3.55 14.87 5.30
CA LEU A 68 4.54 14.92 4.23
C LEU A 68 3.87 14.82 2.86
N LEU A 69 2.97 13.86 2.67
CA LEU A 69 2.20 13.70 1.42
C LEU A 69 1.40 14.96 1.10
N SER A 70 0.73 15.55 2.08
CA SER A 70 -0.01 16.80 1.90
C SER A 70 0.91 17.92 1.38
N SER A 71 2.11 18.03 1.95
CA SER A 71 3.12 19.00 1.48
C SER A 71 3.58 18.71 0.05
N GLU A 72 3.85 17.45 -0.29
CA GLU A 72 4.28 17.07 -1.65
C GLU A 72 3.18 17.31 -2.70
N PHE A 73 1.93 16.98 -2.39
CA PHE A 73 0.79 17.28 -3.24
C PHE A 73 0.59 18.79 -3.46
N GLY A 74 0.79 19.59 -2.40
CA GLY A 74 0.70 21.05 -2.48
C GLY A 74 1.72 21.66 -3.45
N LYS A 75 2.92 21.11 -3.57
CA LYS A 75 3.95 21.58 -4.52
C LYS A 75 3.48 21.55 -5.98
N ILE A 76 2.65 20.60 -6.34
CA ILE A 76 2.10 20.46 -7.69
C ILE A 76 0.69 21.05 -7.85
N GLY A 77 0.15 21.69 -6.79
CA GLY A 77 -1.14 22.38 -6.83
C GLY A 77 -2.34 21.52 -6.45
N ILE A 78 -2.15 20.35 -5.88
CA ILE A 78 -3.24 19.55 -5.32
C ILE A 78 -3.49 19.99 -3.88
N LYS A 79 -4.74 20.33 -3.56
CA LYS A 79 -5.15 20.73 -2.21
C LYS A 79 -5.55 19.52 -1.39
N THR A 80 -4.96 19.35 -0.22
CA THR A 80 -5.34 18.28 0.69
C THR A 80 -5.61 18.81 2.10
N GLN A 81 -6.49 18.12 2.83
CA GLN A 81 -6.72 18.35 4.25
C GLN A 81 -6.36 17.09 5.04
N VAL A 82 -5.55 17.26 6.08
CA VAL A 82 -5.07 16.13 6.91
C VAL A 82 -5.96 15.95 8.14
N PHE A 83 -6.45 14.74 8.35
CA PHE A 83 -7.21 14.33 9.50
C PHE A 83 -6.50 13.21 10.27
N ALA A 84 -6.00 13.51 11.45
CA ALA A 84 -5.54 12.52 12.41
C ALA A 84 -6.70 12.17 13.36
N LYS A 85 -7.27 10.98 13.24
CA LYS A 85 -8.46 10.53 13.96
C LYS A 85 -8.19 9.22 14.72
N PRO A 86 -8.84 8.98 15.87
CA PRO A 86 -8.73 7.71 16.55
C PRO A 86 -9.13 6.51 15.66
N ALA A 87 -8.51 5.36 15.89
CA ALA A 87 -8.91 4.13 15.21
C ALA A 87 -10.41 3.84 15.44
N GLY A 88 -11.11 3.46 14.38
CA GLY A 88 -12.57 3.17 14.43
C GLY A 88 -13.48 4.41 14.49
N SER A 89 -12.92 5.64 14.49
CA SER A 89 -13.74 6.87 14.50
C SER A 89 -14.17 7.35 13.11
N PHE A 90 -13.76 6.68 12.05
CA PHE A 90 -14.16 6.96 10.67
C PHE A 90 -14.32 5.67 9.87
N ASP A 91 -15.20 5.72 8.91
CA ASP A 91 -15.48 4.61 7.99
C ASP A 91 -14.52 4.70 6.79
N TYR A 92 -13.62 3.72 6.67
CA TYR A 92 -12.61 3.67 5.61
C TYR A 92 -13.22 3.66 4.20
N SER A 93 -14.45 3.18 4.03
CA SER A 93 -15.14 3.15 2.73
C SER A 93 -15.79 4.49 2.35
N LYS A 94 -15.80 5.48 3.24
CA LYS A 94 -16.48 6.77 3.07
C LYS A 94 -15.55 7.98 3.10
N VAL A 95 -14.25 7.77 3.23
CA VAL A 95 -13.24 8.84 3.20
C VAL A 95 -12.55 8.86 1.84
N ASP A 96 -12.11 10.04 1.40
CA ASP A 96 -11.43 10.18 0.11
C ASP A 96 -10.15 9.34 0.03
N SER A 97 -9.37 9.36 1.10
CA SER A 97 -8.16 8.53 1.20
C SER A 97 -7.75 8.33 2.66
N PHE A 98 -7.05 7.23 2.94
CA PHE A 98 -6.49 6.98 4.25
C PHE A 98 -5.15 6.23 4.17
N LEU A 99 -4.28 6.47 5.14
CA LEU A 99 -3.02 5.77 5.24
C LEU A 99 -3.18 4.49 6.04
N VAL A 100 -2.88 3.37 5.41
CA VAL A 100 -2.94 2.03 6.00
C VAL A 100 -1.59 1.33 5.88
N GLY A 101 -1.28 0.44 6.82
CA GLY A 101 -0.16 -0.49 6.75
C GLY A 101 -0.66 -1.91 6.69
N TRP A 102 -0.09 -2.69 5.78
CA TRP A 102 -0.34 -4.12 5.67
C TRP A 102 0.92 -4.88 6.06
N GLY A 103 0.78 -5.91 6.88
CA GLY A 103 1.87 -6.85 7.12
C GLY A 103 2.09 -7.77 5.92
N THR A 104 3.23 -8.44 5.85
CA THR A 104 3.48 -9.47 4.83
C THR A 104 3.10 -10.83 5.39
N PRO A 105 1.97 -11.44 4.99
CA PRO A 105 1.56 -12.74 5.49
C PRO A 105 2.44 -13.85 4.92
N TYR A 106 2.44 -15.01 5.59
CA TYR A 106 3.14 -16.20 5.09
C TYR A 106 2.56 -16.68 3.76
N ASP A 107 1.24 -16.67 3.62
CA ASP A 107 0.59 -16.89 2.33
C ASP A 107 0.20 -15.54 1.71
N PRO A 108 0.69 -15.24 0.49
CA PRO A 108 0.40 -13.97 -0.18
C PRO A 108 -1.09 -13.79 -0.49
N ASP A 109 -1.88 -14.84 -0.58
CA ASP A 109 -3.32 -14.77 -0.86
C ASP A 109 -4.10 -14.05 0.25
N LEU A 110 -3.64 -14.17 1.50
CA LEU A 110 -4.38 -13.67 2.66
C LEU A 110 -4.70 -12.17 2.57
N HIS A 111 -3.73 -11.34 2.16
CA HIS A 111 -3.93 -9.91 2.03
C HIS A 111 -4.26 -9.49 0.59
N THR A 112 -3.69 -10.14 -0.42
CA THR A 112 -3.90 -9.69 -1.80
C THR A 112 -5.32 -9.92 -2.28
N TYR A 113 -5.90 -11.09 -2.03
CA TYR A 113 -7.26 -11.37 -2.46
C TYR A 113 -8.28 -10.46 -1.75
N ARG A 114 -8.22 -10.36 -0.43
CA ARG A 114 -9.18 -9.56 0.35
C ARG A 114 -9.12 -8.07 0.07
N VAL A 115 -7.94 -7.56 -0.32
CA VAL A 115 -7.72 -6.12 -0.51
C VAL A 115 -7.98 -5.68 -1.94
N PHE A 116 -7.72 -6.54 -2.93
CA PHE A 116 -7.69 -6.13 -4.34
C PHE A 116 -8.72 -6.81 -5.24
N GLU A 117 -9.28 -7.95 -4.85
CA GLU A 117 -10.28 -8.64 -5.68
C GLU A 117 -11.64 -7.92 -5.59
N SER A 118 -12.30 -7.74 -6.73
CA SER A 118 -13.47 -6.86 -6.90
C SER A 118 -14.68 -7.24 -6.04
N THR A 119 -14.85 -8.52 -5.68
CA THR A 119 -15.99 -8.96 -4.84
C THR A 119 -15.78 -8.74 -3.36
N GLN A 120 -14.58 -8.29 -2.96
CA GLN A 120 -14.19 -8.07 -1.56
C GLN A 120 -14.46 -6.65 -1.06
N ASP A 121 -15.27 -5.87 -1.77
CA ASP A 121 -15.61 -4.47 -1.47
C ASP A 121 -16.24 -4.24 -0.09
N LYS A 122 -16.90 -5.27 0.46
CA LYS A 122 -17.48 -5.26 1.82
C LYS A 122 -16.56 -5.86 2.90
N VAL A 123 -15.35 -6.25 2.53
CA VAL A 123 -14.38 -6.88 3.44
C VAL A 123 -13.20 -5.94 3.68
N TRP A 124 -12.23 -5.88 2.76
CA TRP A 124 -11.04 -5.06 2.89
C TRP A 124 -10.70 -4.25 1.63
N ASN A 125 -11.43 -4.43 0.56
CA ASN A 125 -11.34 -3.59 -0.63
C ASN A 125 -12.11 -2.27 -0.40
N PHE A 126 -11.64 -1.48 0.58
CA PHE A 126 -12.29 -0.24 1.01
C PHE A 126 -12.39 0.82 -0.09
N GLY A 127 -11.50 0.77 -1.06
CA GLY A 127 -11.49 1.70 -2.21
C GLY A 127 -12.42 1.28 -3.35
N HIS A 128 -13.20 0.22 -3.17
CA HIS A 128 -14.11 -0.33 -4.19
C HIS A 128 -13.42 -0.58 -5.55
N TYR A 129 -12.14 -0.96 -5.47
CA TYR A 129 -11.31 -1.22 -6.65
C TYR A 129 -11.87 -2.37 -7.47
N LYS A 130 -11.90 -2.20 -8.78
CA LYS A 130 -12.37 -3.20 -9.73
C LYS A 130 -11.44 -3.25 -10.93
N ASN A 131 -10.82 -4.40 -11.14
CA ASN A 131 -9.93 -4.63 -12.28
C ASN A 131 -9.94 -6.11 -12.65
N THR A 132 -10.52 -6.44 -13.80
CA THR A 132 -10.69 -7.84 -14.26
C THR A 132 -9.36 -8.58 -14.37
N LYS A 133 -8.28 -7.91 -14.82
CA LYS A 133 -6.95 -8.54 -14.92
C LYS A 133 -6.43 -8.92 -13.54
N VAL A 134 -6.63 -8.06 -12.53
CA VAL A 134 -6.26 -8.31 -11.14
C VAL A 134 -7.06 -9.48 -10.59
N ASP A 135 -8.38 -9.49 -10.80
CA ASP A 135 -9.27 -10.56 -10.32
C ASP A 135 -8.90 -11.92 -10.91
N GLU A 136 -8.65 -11.98 -12.21
CA GLU A 136 -8.25 -13.21 -12.89
C GLU A 136 -6.89 -13.73 -12.42
N ALA A 137 -5.90 -12.84 -12.27
CA ALA A 137 -4.58 -13.21 -11.80
C ALA A 137 -4.65 -13.77 -10.36
N LEU A 138 -5.39 -13.13 -9.47
CA LEU A 138 -5.58 -13.59 -8.09
C LEU A 138 -6.35 -14.92 -8.02
N LYS A 139 -7.39 -15.09 -8.82
CA LYS A 139 -8.14 -16.36 -8.90
C LYS A 139 -7.26 -17.52 -9.39
N LYS A 140 -6.45 -17.30 -10.44
CA LYS A 140 -5.48 -18.28 -10.92
C LYS A 140 -4.40 -18.60 -9.88
N ALA A 141 -3.86 -17.59 -9.20
CA ALA A 141 -2.85 -17.77 -8.16
C ALA A 141 -3.37 -18.59 -6.97
N ARG A 142 -4.64 -18.41 -6.60
CA ARG A 142 -5.29 -19.13 -5.49
C ARG A 142 -5.67 -20.56 -5.86
N SER A 143 -5.93 -20.86 -7.13
CA SER A 143 -6.40 -22.16 -7.60
C SER A 143 -5.29 -23.12 -8.03
N THR A 144 -4.00 -22.74 -7.94
CA THR A 144 -2.88 -23.62 -8.28
C THR A 144 -1.94 -23.87 -7.10
N LEU A 145 -1.52 -25.14 -6.95
CA LEU A 145 -0.51 -25.56 -5.98
C LEU A 145 0.91 -25.57 -6.57
N ASP A 146 1.04 -25.45 -7.90
CA ASP A 146 2.34 -25.34 -8.56
C ASP A 146 2.97 -23.97 -8.23
N GLU A 147 4.06 -23.98 -7.47
CA GLU A 147 4.73 -22.75 -7.02
C GLU A 147 5.20 -21.88 -8.18
N LYS A 148 5.69 -22.46 -9.27
CA LYS A 148 6.16 -21.71 -10.44
C LYS A 148 5.03 -20.99 -11.13
N LYS A 149 3.90 -21.67 -11.34
CA LYS A 149 2.69 -21.08 -11.91
C LYS A 149 2.10 -20.04 -10.99
N ARG A 150 2.02 -20.34 -9.70
CA ARG A 150 1.51 -19.40 -8.69
C ARG A 150 2.32 -18.11 -8.67
N LYS A 151 3.65 -18.22 -8.72
CA LYS A 151 4.56 -17.08 -8.83
C LYS A 151 4.33 -16.25 -10.10
N ALA A 152 4.09 -16.89 -11.23
CA ALA A 152 3.78 -16.21 -12.48
C ALA A 152 2.47 -15.42 -12.37
N HIS A 153 1.42 -16.00 -11.79
CA HIS A 153 0.14 -15.31 -11.60
C HIS A 153 0.24 -14.12 -10.64
N TYR A 154 1.06 -14.20 -9.59
CA TYR A 154 1.33 -13.02 -8.76
C TYR A 154 2.14 -11.94 -9.48
N ALA A 155 3.00 -12.31 -10.43
CA ALA A 155 3.67 -11.32 -11.27
C ALA A 155 2.68 -10.64 -12.23
N GLU A 156 1.71 -11.37 -12.81
CA GLU A 156 0.60 -10.82 -13.60
C GLU A 156 -0.25 -9.86 -12.75
N PHE A 157 -0.61 -10.26 -11.53
CA PHE A 157 -1.32 -9.42 -10.58
C PHE A 157 -0.59 -8.09 -10.31
N ILE A 158 0.71 -8.14 -9.98
CA ILE A 158 1.51 -6.95 -9.68
C ILE A 158 1.63 -6.04 -10.91
N SER A 159 1.78 -6.62 -12.12
CA SER A 159 1.81 -5.84 -13.35
C SER A 159 0.50 -5.08 -13.58
N ALA A 160 -0.63 -5.78 -13.48
CA ALA A 160 -1.96 -5.17 -13.64
C ALA A 160 -2.26 -4.12 -12.56
N LEU A 161 -1.84 -4.37 -11.32
CA LEU A 161 -1.99 -3.43 -10.22
C LEU A 161 -1.20 -2.14 -10.44
N ASN A 162 -0.01 -2.23 -11.06
CA ASN A 162 0.82 -1.07 -11.34
C ASN A 162 0.36 -0.27 -12.57
N GLU A 163 -0.41 -0.88 -13.48
CA GLU A 163 -1.04 -0.17 -14.59
C GLU A 163 -2.15 0.77 -14.09
N GLU A 164 -2.93 0.32 -13.09
CA GLU A 164 -4.05 1.06 -12.52
C GLU A 164 -4.03 0.90 -10.98
N PRO A 165 -3.14 1.61 -10.29
CA PRO A 165 -2.91 1.39 -8.87
C PRO A 165 -4.03 1.99 -8.00
N PRO A 166 -4.69 1.16 -7.13
CA PRO A 166 -5.66 1.66 -6.15
C PRO A 166 -4.99 2.26 -4.91
N PHE A 167 -3.69 2.01 -4.75
CA PHE A 167 -2.88 2.48 -3.63
C PHE A 167 -1.63 3.22 -4.12
N LEU A 168 -1.29 4.28 -3.43
CA LEU A 168 0.04 4.86 -3.48
C LEU A 168 0.92 4.08 -2.50
N PHE A 169 1.73 3.16 -3.00
CA PHE A 169 2.68 2.39 -2.18
C PHE A 169 3.85 3.28 -1.77
N LEU A 170 3.89 3.68 -0.50
CA LEU A 170 4.83 4.67 0.00
C LEU A 170 6.18 4.06 0.38
N VAL A 171 6.17 3.23 1.41
CA VAL A 171 7.37 2.69 2.03
C VAL A 171 7.16 1.25 2.46
N TYR A 172 8.24 0.50 2.57
CA TYR A 172 8.33 -0.70 3.36
C TYR A 172 9.04 -0.34 4.65
N LEU A 173 8.44 -0.68 5.78
CA LEU A 173 9.01 -0.35 7.09
C LEU A 173 9.99 -1.44 7.52
N ASP A 174 11.19 -1.02 7.93
CA ASP A 174 12.08 -1.89 8.68
C ASP A 174 11.53 -2.09 10.09
N PHE A 175 11.65 -3.30 10.59
CA PHE A 175 11.26 -3.65 11.95
C PHE A 175 12.52 -4.02 12.75
N PRO A 176 13.11 -3.09 13.50
CA PRO A 176 14.30 -3.35 14.28
C PRO A 176 13.98 -4.30 15.43
N LEU A 177 14.77 -5.36 15.55
CA LEU A 177 14.68 -6.34 16.62
C LEU A 177 15.89 -6.21 17.54
N VAL A 178 15.63 -5.90 18.79
CA VAL A 178 16.67 -5.82 19.83
C VAL A 178 16.45 -6.94 20.85
N TYR A 179 17.50 -7.70 21.12
CA TYR A 179 17.45 -8.79 22.11
C TYR A 179 18.79 -8.94 22.83
N ASN A 180 18.77 -9.61 23.96
CA ASN A 180 19.99 -9.86 24.74
C ASN A 180 20.94 -10.77 23.93
N LYS A 181 22.20 -10.37 23.79
CA LYS A 181 23.24 -11.09 23.04
C LYS A 181 23.49 -12.53 23.54
N ASP A 182 23.13 -12.82 24.76
CA ASP A 182 23.32 -14.16 25.38
C ASP A 182 22.24 -15.15 24.92
N ILE A 183 21.15 -14.67 24.33
CA ILE A 183 20.12 -15.53 23.73
C ILE A 183 20.62 -16.05 22.39
N LYS A 184 20.71 -17.37 22.27
CA LYS A 184 21.11 -18.08 21.06
C LYS A 184 19.89 -18.63 20.32
N GLY A 185 20.06 -18.98 19.04
CA GLY A 185 19.04 -19.65 18.24
C GLY A 185 17.97 -18.75 17.65
N ILE A 186 18.04 -17.43 17.83
CA ILE A 186 17.08 -16.50 17.21
C ILE A 186 17.29 -16.51 15.68
N LYS A 187 16.21 -16.76 14.95
CA LYS A 187 16.16 -16.72 13.47
C LYS A 187 15.12 -15.71 13.05
N PRO A 188 15.47 -14.43 12.83
CA PRO A 188 14.52 -13.40 12.44
C PRO A 188 13.79 -13.79 11.17
N GLN A 189 12.47 -13.58 11.15
CA GLN A 189 11.66 -13.62 9.94
C GLN A 189 10.96 -12.28 9.74
N ILE A 190 10.94 -11.84 8.49
CA ILE A 190 10.29 -10.61 8.08
C ILE A 190 8.80 -10.79 7.78
N LEU A 191 8.33 -12.03 7.73
CA LEU A 191 6.92 -12.35 7.51
C LEU A 191 6.14 -12.28 8.81
N GLY A 192 4.88 -11.92 8.69
CA GLY A 192 3.97 -11.78 9.81
C GLY A 192 3.48 -10.35 10.01
N HIS A 193 2.33 -10.22 10.64
CA HIS A 193 1.74 -8.93 10.94
C HIS A 193 2.40 -8.32 12.18
N HIS A 194 2.77 -7.03 12.12
CA HIS A 194 3.43 -6.31 13.22
C HIS A 194 4.68 -6.98 13.79
N GLY A 195 5.47 -7.67 12.97
CA GLY A 195 6.74 -8.26 13.37
C GLY A 195 6.63 -9.51 14.26
N VAL A 196 5.45 -10.08 14.42
CA VAL A 196 5.26 -11.32 15.22
C VAL A 196 6.06 -12.51 14.70
N GLY A 197 6.55 -12.46 13.48
CA GLY A 197 7.39 -13.50 12.88
C GLY A 197 8.74 -13.68 13.54
N PHE A 198 9.23 -12.77 14.39
CA PHE A 198 10.54 -12.91 15.01
C PHE A 198 10.59 -14.07 16.05
N SER A 199 9.49 -14.35 16.72
CA SER A 199 9.40 -15.39 17.75
C SER A 199 8.98 -16.77 17.21
N TRP A 200 8.88 -16.92 15.89
CA TRP A 200 8.39 -18.16 15.27
C TRP A 200 9.14 -19.43 15.68
N ASN A 201 10.43 -19.30 16.05
CA ASN A 201 11.27 -20.40 16.49
C ASN A 201 11.69 -20.27 17.98
N ALA A 202 10.87 -19.63 18.81
CA ALA A 202 11.20 -19.39 20.23
C ALA A 202 11.53 -20.66 21.01
N TRP A 203 10.97 -21.82 20.63
CA TRP A 203 11.28 -23.14 21.24
C TRP A 203 12.74 -23.61 21.01
N GLN A 204 13.47 -22.99 20.09
CA GLN A 204 14.88 -23.27 19.79
C GLN A 204 15.83 -22.31 20.51
N TRP A 205 15.30 -21.34 21.22
CA TRP A 205 16.14 -20.36 21.90
C TRP A 205 16.72 -20.92 23.17
N SER A 206 17.96 -20.54 23.46
CA SER A 206 18.69 -20.92 24.68
C SER A 206 19.51 -19.74 25.20
N LYS A 207 19.93 -19.82 26.43
CA LYS A 207 20.85 -18.90 27.07
C LYS A 207 22.28 -19.42 26.99
#